data_e5a26f09d544caa73dc22565a8090d74
#
_entry.id   e5a26f09d544caa73dc22565a8090d74
#
_cell.length_a   1.000
_cell.length_b   1.000
_cell.length_c   1.000
_cell.angle_alpha   90.00
_cell.angle_beta   90.00
_cell.angle_gamma   90.00
#
_symmetry.space_group_name_H-M   'P 1'
#
loop_
_entity.id
_entity.type
_entity.pdbx_description
1 polymer ?
#
loop_
_entity_poly.entity_id
_entity_poly.type
_entity_poly.pdbx_seq_one_letter_code
_entity_poly.pdbx_strand_id
1 'polypeptide(L)'
;MAQFKVPEAPKTYVQRYDRFGGVDFSTDPALIADTRSPIAKNLLSDSGGYPEKRHGWRVLYRFDAKIYGMHKAFLQGSMQILMHVGTSLYKWAEEPVCLYTNMNAGFSTSFVFDQKCYILDGASYLVYDGESVSKVQGFVPTTTISNGAYGTATVLEAPNYLTPMRKNSFYTKAEQKDYTLDATVDADTTPTIILNGQALTAFTLDDDRQTIHLTENPGDPPGGGGVDNMIVTFSHDNGA
;
A
#
# COMPACT_ATOMS: atom_id res chain seq x y z
N MET A 1 68.24 28.64 64.35
CA MET A 1 68.03 28.97 62.95
C MET A 1 66.71 28.39 62.53
N ALA A 2 65.77 29.23 62.10
CA ALA A 2 64.49 28.78 61.63
C ALA A 2 64.65 28.10 60.22
N GLN A 3 64.34 26.82 60.08
CA GLN A 3 64.44 26.19 58.77
C GLN A 3 63.26 26.67 57.91
N PHE A 4 63.58 27.32 56.82
CA PHE A 4 62.59 27.71 55.83
C PHE A 4 62.13 26.45 55.04
N LYS A 5 60.85 26.05 55.18
CA LYS A 5 60.32 24.96 54.45
C LYS A 5 59.88 25.43 53.08
N VAL A 6 60.56 24.95 52.06
CA VAL A 6 60.20 25.25 50.69
C VAL A 6 58.79 24.66 50.43
N PRO A 7 57.83 25.47 49.92
CA PRO A 7 56.51 24.92 49.57
C PRO A 7 56.64 23.79 48.55
N GLU A 8 55.91 22.73 48.74
CA GLU A 8 55.81 21.66 47.72
C GLU A 8 55.25 22.26 46.40
N ALA A 9 55.82 21.85 45.29
CA ALA A 9 55.30 22.22 43.98
C ALA A 9 53.83 21.73 43.85
N PRO A 10 52.96 22.55 43.24
CA PRO A 10 51.55 22.16 43.07
C PRO A 10 51.49 20.86 42.27
N LYS A 11 50.69 19.93 42.77
CA LYS A 11 50.44 18.63 42.10
C LYS A 11 49.63 18.89 40.81
N THR A 12 50.17 18.47 39.69
CA THR A 12 49.49 18.52 38.41
C THR A 12 48.69 17.24 38.23
N TYR A 13 47.40 17.38 38.00
CA TYR A 13 46.51 16.26 37.64
C TYR A 13 46.23 16.36 36.14
N VAL A 14 46.47 15.26 35.43
CA VAL A 14 46.11 15.12 34.01
C VAL A 14 44.83 14.24 33.95
N GLN A 15 43.74 14.82 33.54
CA GLN A 15 42.52 14.07 33.29
C GLN A 15 42.38 13.89 31.78
N ARG A 16 42.21 12.66 31.34
CA ARG A 16 42.10 12.30 29.92
C ARG A 16 40.67 11.83 29.62
N TYR A 17 40.04 12.47 28.64
CA TYR A 17 38.74 12.06 28.10
C TYR A 17 38.97 11.44 26.74
N ASP A 18 39.05 10.10 26.69
CA ASP A 18 39.33 9.36 25.48
C ASP A 18 38.11 8.57 24.97
N ARG A 19 37.02 8.64 25.69
CA ARG A 19 35.75 7.99 25.31
C ARG A 19 34.57 8.81 25.84
N PHE A 20 33.57 9.02 24.98
CA PHE A 20 32.29 9.60 25.38
C PHE A 20 31.24 8.52 25.58
N GLY A 21 30.79 8.31 26.80
CA GLY A 21 29.82 7.28 27.21
C GLY A 21 28.36 7.71 27.07
N GLY A 22 28.12 8.89 26.47
CA GLY A 22 26.78 9.42 26.25
C GLY A 22 26.30 10.39 27.33
N VAL A 23 24.99 10.63 27.34
CA VAL A 23 24.32 11.54 28.29
C VAL A 23 23.70 10.71 29.39
N ASP A 24 23.85 11.18 30.63
CA ASP A 24 23.24 10.59 31.80
C ASP A 24 22.31 11.61 32.47
N PHE A 25 21.00 11.37 32.37
CA PHE A 25 19.96 12.21 32.98
C PHE A 25 19.47 11.68 34.33
N SER A 26 19.91 10.48 34.72
CA SER A 26 19.39 9.79 35.92
C SER A 26 20.26 10.02 37.15
N THR A 27 21.53 10.37 36.96
CA THR A 27 22.49 10.58 38.04
C THR A 27 22.60 12.06 38.37
N ASP A 28 22.80 12.40 39.65
CA ASP A 28 23.12 13.77 40.04
C ASP A 28 24.33 14.29 39.22
N PRO A 29 24.24 15.48 38.62
CA PRO A 29 25.31 16.04 37.80
C PRO A 29 26.70 16.06 38.48
N ALA A 30 26.74 16.12 39.78
CA ALA A 30 28.01 16.10 40.54
C ALA A 30 28.59 14.69 40.69
N LEU A 31 27.82 13.66 40.44
CA LEU A 31 28.19 12.24 40.60
C LEU A 31 28.29 11.48 39.28
N ILE A 32 28.10 12.16 38.17
CA ILE A 32 28.19 11.57 36.84
C ILE A 32 29.64 11.11 36.58
N ALA A 33 29.79 9.92 36.00
CA ALA A 33 31.09 9.41 35.58
C ALA A 33 31.77 10.36 34.58
N ASP A 34 33.08 10.49 34.70
CA ASP A 34 33.90 11.41 33.88
C ASP A 34 33.78 11.21 32.36
N THR A 35 33.35 10.03 31.94
CA THR A 35 33.11 9.72 30.51
C THR A 35 31.69 10.08 30.03
N ARG A 36 30.83 10.58 30.91
CA ARG A 36 29.44 10.96 30.58
C ARG A 36 29.20 12.43 30.82
N SER A 37 28.13 12.96 30.24
CA SER A 37 27.74 14.36 30.42
C SER A 37 26.28 14.46 30.82
N PRO A 38 25.91 15.40 31.73
CA PRO A 38 24.51 15.70 32.01
C PRO A 38 23.82 16.40 30.83
N ILE A 39 24.59 17.07 29.97
CA ILE A 39 24.08 17.81 28.80
C ILE A 39 25.05 17.67 27.64
N ALA A 40 24.55 17.15 26.51
CA ALA A 40 25.31 17.04 25.27
C ALA A 40 24.47 17.55 24.08
N LYS A 41 24.20 18.84 24.05
CA LYS A 41 23.42 19.46 22.97
C LYS A 41 24.21 19.47 21.67
N ASN A 42 23.61 18.97 20.58
CA ASN A 42 24.20 18.94 19.24
C ASN A 42 25.49 18.13 19.13
N LEU A 43 25.71 17.17 20.02
CA LEU A 43 26.79 16.22 19.94
C LEU A 43 26.24 14.84 19.57
N LEU A 44 26.98 14.10 18.76
CA LEU A 44 26.78 12.71 18.43
C LEU A 44 28.02 11.95 18.89
N SER A 45 27.89 10.66 19.17
CA SER A 45 29.04 9.76 19.36
C SER A 45 29.24 8.98 18.08
N ASP A 46 30.46 8.98 17.55
CA ASP A 46 30.82 8.10 16.45
C ASP A 46 30.98 6.64 16.92
N SER A 47 31.31 5.73 16.00
CA SER A 47 31.53 4.32 16.31
C SER A 47 32.75 4.08 17.21
N GLY A 48 33.68 5.03 17.30
CA GLY A 48 34.86 5.01 18.17
C GLY A 48 34.59 5.54 19.58
N GLY A 49 33.41 6.12 19.83
CA GLY A 49 33.02 6.72 21.10
C GLY A 49 33.54 8.16 21.31
N TYR A 50 34.00 8.82 20.25
CA TYR A 50 34.37 10.23 20.31
C TYR A 50 33.15 11.11 20.10
N PRO A 51 33.07 12.26 20.83
CA PRO A 51 31.97 13.20 20.62
C PRO A 51 32.26 14.04 19.37
N GLU A 52 31.29 14.04 18.45
CA GLU A 52 31.30 14.85 17.25
C GLU A 52 30.15 15.85 17.27
N LYS A 53 30.39 17.00 16.66
CA LYS A 53 29.30 17.96 16.45
C LYS A 53 28.34 17.43 15.43
N ARG A 54 27.07 17.40 15.78
CA ARG A 54 25.99 17.03 14.84
C ARG A 54 26.05 17.91 13.58
N HIS A 55 26.00 17.30 12.42
CA HIS A 55 25.90 18.02 11.17
C HIS A 55 24.65 18.92 11.14
N GLY A 56 24.75 20.02 10.44
CA GLY A 56 23.61 20.87 10.16
C GLY A 56 22.55 20.13 9.30
N TRP A 57 21.41 20.74 9.19
CA TRP A 57 20.35 20.28 8.28
C TRP A 57 19.84 21.48 7.48
N ARG A 58 19.28 21.19 6.32
CA ARG A 58 18.58 22.19 5.51
C ARG A 58 17.21 21.63 5.14
N VAL A 59 16.25 22.51 4.98
CA VAL A 59 14.95 22.14 4.44
C VAL A 59 15.12 21.88 2.95
N LEU A 60 14.73 20.69 2.49
CA LEU A 60 14.75 20.35 1.08
C LEU A 60 13.46 20.80 0.41
N TYR A 61 12.31 20.55 1.07
CA TYR A 61 11.00 20.94 0.60
C TYR A 61 10.05 21.17 1.78
N ARG A 62 9.02 21.99 1.59
CA ARG A 62 7.95 22.24 2.56
C ARG A 62 6.63 21.90 1.92
N PHE A 63 5.83 21.08 2.61
CA PHE A 63 4.45 20.81 2.26
C PHE A 63 3.54 21.63 3.18
N ASP A 64 2.36 22.02 2.68
CA ASP A 64 1.35 22.72 3.47
C ASP A 64 0.55 21.79 4.38
N ALA A 65 0.78 20.47 4.30
CA ALA A 65 0.13 19.46 5.09
C ALA A 65 1.14 18.56 5.81
N LYS A 66 0.66 17.84 6.82
CA LYS A 66 1.47 16.92 7.60
C LYS A 66 1.90 15.71 6.76
N ILE A 67 3.16 15.30 6.90
CA ILE A 67 3.67 14.04 6.35
C ILE A 67 3.29 12.91 7.31
N TYR A 68 2.48 11.96 6.83
CA TYR A 68 2.00 10.80 7.60
C TYR A 68 2.83 9.55 7.38
N GLY A 69 3.55 9.47 6.25
CA GLY A 69 4.41 8.34 5.93
C GLY A 69 5.46 8.69 4.88
N MET A 70 6.60 8.01 4.96
CA MET A 70 7.62 8.03 3.91
C MET A 70 7.93 6.58 3.54
N HIS A 71 7.81 6.27 2.27
CA HIS A 71 7.90 4.93 1.74
C HIS A 71 9.05 4.83 0.76
N LYS A 72 9.96 3.89 1.02
CA LYS A 72 11.12 3.66 0.19
C LYS A 72 10.90 2.38 -0.62
N ALA A 73 10.94 2.48 -1.93
CA ALA A 73 10.74 1.37 -2.83
C ALA A 73 11.87 1.30 -3.87
N PHE A 74 12.41 0.11 -4.06
CA PHE A 74 13.34 -0.16 -5.15
C PHE A 74 12.55 -0.82 -6.27
N LEU A 75 12.28 -0.04 -7.33
CA LEU A 75 11.42 -0.45 -8.45
C LEU A 75 12.16 -0.20 -9.76
N GLN A 76 12.04 -1.11 -10.71
CA GLN A 76 12.60 -0.94 -12.05
C GLN A 76 14.11 -0.56 -12.03
N GLY A 77 14.87 -1.13 -11.09
CA GLY A 77 16.30 -0.88 -10.95
C GLY A 77 16.66 0.48 -10.31
N SER A 78 15.69 1.25 -9.83
CA SER A 78 15.93 2.55 -9.20
C SER A 78 15.27 2.66 -7.82
N MET A 79 15.91 3.46 -6.95
CA MET A 79 15.36 3.79 -5.65
C MET A 79 14.36 4.94 -5.80
N GLN A 80 13.13 4.71 -5.35
CA GLN A 80 12.09 5.71 -5.34
C GLN A 80 11.62 5.97 -3.91
N ILE A 81 11.33 7.22 -3.61
CA ILE A 81 10.77 7.63 -2.31
C ILE A 81 9.40 8.22 -2.56
N LEU A 82 8.41 7.68 -1.87
CA LEU A 82 7.04 8.18 -1.88
C LEU A 82 6.74 8.81 -0.52
N MET A 83 5.96 9.87 -0.53
CA MET A 83 5.58 10.60 0.68
C MET A 83 4.07 10.75 0.74
N HIS A 84 3.49 10.25 1.82
CA HIS A 84 2.09 10.48 2.13
C HIS A 84 1.95 11.81 2.90
N VAL A 85 1.33 12.80 2.26
CA VAL A 85 1.21 14.17 2.78
C VAL A 85 -0.27 14.57 2.76
N GLY A 86 -0.85 14.82 3.92
CA GLY A 86 -2.28 15.11 4.03
C GLY A 86 -3.10 13.94 3.50
N THR A 87 -3.82 14.17 2.41
CA THR A 87 -4.64 13.17 1.69
C THR A 87 -4.03 12.77 0.35
N SER A 88 -2.75 13.09 0.12
CA SER A 88 -2.11 12.88 -1.18
C SER A 88 -0.81 12.10 -1.07
N LEU A 89 -0.49 11.35 -2.11
CA LEU A 89 0.77 10.64 -2.26
C LEU A 89 1.63 11.37 -3.28
N TYR A 90 2.86 11.67 -2.88
CA TYR A 90 3.85 12.34 -3.72
C TYR A 90 5.04 11.42 -3.97
N LYS A 91 5.59 11.49 -5.17
CA LYS A 91 6.91 10.95 -5.49
C LYS A 91 7.95 12.03 -5.25
N TRP A 92 9.01 11.67 -4.53
CA TRP A 92 10.14 12.55 -4.34
C TRP A 92 10.89 12.78 -5.65
N ALA A 93 11.06 14.02 -6.01
CA ALA A 93 11.88 14.53 -7.09
C ALA A 93 12.46 15.90 -6.65
N GLU A 94 13.16 16.60 -7.50
CA GLU A 94 13.60 17.97 -7.21
C GLU A 94 12.40 18.86 -6.83
N GLU A 95 11.29 18.71 -7.58
CA GLU A 95 9.96 19.13 -7.20
C GLU A 95 9.08 17.89 -7.01
N PRO A 96 8.48 17.70 -5.81
CA PRO A 96 7.63 16.55 -5.55
C PRO A 96 6.43 16.47 -6.48
N VAL A 97 6.23 15.32 -7.10
CA VAL A 97 5.14 15.07 -8.05
C VAL A 97 3.99 14.40 -7.32
N CYS A 98 2.78 14.97 -7.38
CA CYS A 98 1.57 14.34 -6.86
C CYS A 98 1.17 13.18 -7.77
N LEU A 99 1.09 11.96 -7.19
CA LEU A 99 0.71 10.74 -7.90
C LEU A 99 -0.75 10.34 -7.65
N TYR A 100 -1.26 10.62 -6.46
CA TYR A 100 -2.59 10.19 -6.06
C TYR A 100 -3.17 11.12 -5.01
N THR A 101 -4.47 11.33 -5.05
CA THR A 101 -5.26 12.07 -4.06
C THR A 101 -6.31 11.13 -3.43
N ASN A 102 -7.00 11.55 -2.39
CA ASN A 102 -8.00 10.77 -1.67
C ASN A 102 -7.44 9.62 -0.81
N MET A 103 -6.24 9.77 -0.26
CA MET A 103 -5.76 8.96 0.83
C MET A 103 -6.44 9.35 2.16
N ASN A 104 -6.45 8.44 3.11
CA ASN A 104 -6.86 8.75 4.47
C ASN A 104 -5.79 9.57 5.20
N ALA A 105 -6.16 10.69 5.80
CA ALA A 105 -5.25 11.56 6.55
C ALA A 105 -4.81 10.90 7.88
N GLY A 106 -3.93 9.92 7.81
CA GLY A 106 -3.46 9.11 8.93
C GLY A 106 -2.15 8.40 8.61
N PHE A 107 -1.68 7.61 9.57
CA PHE A 107 -0.49 6.79 9.39
C PHE A 107 -0.65 5.86 8.18
N SER A 108 0.41 5.76 7.39
CA SER A 108 0.47 4.80 6.27
C SER A 108 1.72 3.93 6.36
N THR A 109 1.58 2.70 5.91
CA THR A 109 2.66 1.73 5.80
C THR A 109 2.77 1.19 4.39
N SER A 110 3.91 0.58 4.04
CA SER A 110 4.10 0.01 2.72
C SER A 110 5.01 -1.20 2.73
N PHE A 111 4.88 -2.00 1.69
CA PHE A 111 5.80 -3.07 1.36
C PHE A 111 5.99 -3.15 -0.16
N VAL A 112 7.08 -3.78 -0.59
CA VAL A 112 7.36 -4.00 -2.00
C VAL A 112 7.21 -5.49 -2.32
N PHE A 113 6.44 -5.78 -3.34
CA PHE A 113 6.25 -7.12 -3.85
C PHE A 113 6.08 -7.06 -5.37
N ASP A 114 6.69 -8.00 -6.09
CA ASP A 114 6.63 -8.14 -7.55
C ASP A 114 6.82 -6.80 -8.30
N GLN A 115 7.93 -6.10 -8.00
CA GLN A 115 8.28 -4.80 -8.60
C GLN A 115 7.21 -3.72 -8.44
N LYS A 116 6.36 -3.83 -7.42
CA LYS A 116 5.33 -2.85 -7.08
C LYS A 116 5.41 -2.47 -5.61
N CYS A 117 5.08 -1.23 -5.30
CA CYS A 117 4.97 -0.75 -3.92
C CYS A 117 3.52 -0.69 -3.51
N TYR A 118 3.17 -1.48 -2.52
CA TYR A 118 1.83 -1.51 -1.93
C TYR A 118 1.78 -0.61 -0.72
N ILE A 119 0.76 0.23 -0.62
CA ILE A 119 0.61 1.25 0.42
C ILE A 119 -0.77 1.09 1.06
N LEU A 120 -0.77 1.04 2.41
CA LEU A 120 -1.97 0.96 3.22
C LEU A 120 -2.05 2.21 4.10
N ASP A 121 -3.16 2.92 4.05
CA ASP A 121 -3.42 4.14 4.82
C ASP A 121 -4.52 3.97 5.88
N GLY A 122 -4.93 2.72 6.13
CA GLY A 122 -6.00 2.38 7.08
C GLY A 122 -7.42 2.41 6.49
N ALA A 123 -7.61 2.96 5.29
CA ALA A 123 -8.88 2.99 4.57
C ALA A 123 -8.74 2.49 3.12
N SER A 124 -7.58 2.73 2.51
CA SER A 124 -7.31 2.36 1.13
C SER A 124 -6.13 1.40 1.04
N TYR A 125 -6.20 0.49 0.09
CA TYR A 125 -5.11 -0.36 -0.32
C TYR A 125 -4.69 0.01 -1.73
N LEU A 126 -3.52 0.65 -1.85
CA LEU A 126 -3.02 1.22 -3.09
C LEU A 126 -1.82 0.44 -3.59
N VAL A 127 -1.61 0.46 -4.90
CA VAL A 127 -0.42 -0.09 -5.56
C VAL A 127 0.19 0.96 -6.47
N TYR A 128 1.50 1.12 -6.35
CA TYR A 128 2.33 1.95 -7.21
C TYR A 128 3.27 1.05 -8.03
N ASP A 129 3.19 1.15 -9.34
CA ASP A 129 3.94 0.31 -10.30
C ASP A 129 5.28 0.93 -10.77
N GLY A 130 5.62 2.12 -10.25
CA GLY A 130 6.80 2.90 -10.65
C GLY A 130 6.44 4.17 -11.44
N GLU A 131 5.23 4.23 -12.01
CA GLU A 131 4.71 5.35 -12.81
C GLU A 131 3.38 5.88 -12.26
N SER A 132 2.43 5.00 -12.01
CA SER A 132 1.06 5.33 -11.62
C SER A 132 0.63 4.65 -10.32
N VAL A 133 -0.38 5.24 -9.66
CA VAL A 133 -0.99 4.70 -8.45
C VAL A 133 -2.43 4.34 -8.75
N SER A 134 -2.82 3.12 -8.35
CA SER A 134 -4.20 2.64 -8.45
C SER A 134 -4.63 1.94 -7.16
N LYS A 135 -5.93 1.74 -6.97
CA LYS A 135 -6.42 0.86 -5.91
C LYS A 135 -6.14 -0.59 -6.29
N VAL A 136 -5.70 -1.37 -5.31
CA VAL A 136 -5.53 -2.81 -5.49
C VAL A 136 -6.90 -3.42 -5.75
N GLN A 137 -7.01 -4.14 -6.86
CA GLN A 137 -8.21 -4.89 -7.17
C GLN A 137 -8.20 -6.19 -6.39
N GLY A 138 -9.25 -6.43 -5.63
CA GLY A 138 -9.44 -7.72 -4.95
C GLY A 138 -9.63 -8.85 -5.97
N PHE A 139 -9.28 -10.06 -5.56
CA PHE A 139 -9.61 -11.25 -6.36
C PHE A 139 -11.13 -11.35 -6.50
N VAL A 140 -11.60 -11.45 -7.74
CA VAL A 140 -13.01 -11.66 -8.06
C VAL A 140 -13.22 -13.13 -8.39
N PRO A 141 -13.89 -13.93 -7.52
CA PRO A 141 -14.09 -15.34 -7.75
C PRO A 141 -15.07 -15.58 -8.89
N THR A 142 -14.85 -16.67 -9.64
CA THR A 142 -15.86 -17.22 -10.54
C THR A 142 -16.75 -18.15 -9.73
N THR A 143 -17.98 -17.71 -9.42
CA THR A 143 -18.88 -18.42 -8.50
C THR A 143 -19.74 -19.47 -9.20
N THR A 144 -20.02 -19.28 -10.49
CA THR A 144 -20.77 -20.25 -11.28
C THR A 144 -20.17 -20.48 -12.65
N ILE A 145 -20.25 -21.71 -13.12
CA ILE A 145 -20.03 -22.09 -14.52
C ILE A 145 -21.35 -22.62 -15.07
N SER A 146 -21.78 -22.12 -16.23
CA SER A 146 -22.86 -22.69 -16.99
C SER A 146 -22.36 -23.86 -17.86
N ASN A 147 -22.77 -25.07 -17.58
CA ASN A 147 -22.57 -26.20 -18.49
C ASN A 147 -23.65 -26.16 -19.58
N GLY A 148 -23.39 -25.36 -20.61
CA GLY A 148 -24.35 -25.05 -21.65
C GLY A 148 -25.11 -26.23 -22.28
N ALA A 149 -24.47 -27.37 -22.50
CA ALA A 149 -25.10 -28.52 -23.05
C ALA A 149 -26.02 -29.27 -22.07
N TYR A 150 -25.83 -29.12 -20.76
CA TYR A 150 -26.49 -29.89 -19.72
C TYR A 150 -27.23 -29.06 -18.68
N GLY A 151 -27.23 -27.76 -18.77
CA GLY A 151 -28.13 -26.83 -18.06
C GLY A 151 -27.96 -26.70 -16.56
N THR A 152 -26.83 -27.13 -15.99
CA THR A 152 -26.57 -26.98 -14.56
C THR A 152 -25.45 -26.00 -14.31
N ALA A 153 -25.74 -24.91 -13.59
CA ALA A 153 -24.74 -24.04 -13.06
C ALA A 153 -23.96 -24.77 -11.95
N THR A 154 -22.63 -24.66 -11.98
CA THR A 154 -21.76 -25.27 -10.97
C THR A 154 -20.99 -24.19 -10.27
N VAL A 155 -20.96 -24.20 -8.93
CA VAL A 155 -20.11 -23.30 -8.14
C VAL A 155 -18.66 -23.72 -8.35
N LEU A 156 -17.85 -22.85 -8.89
CA LEU A 156 -16.43 -23.11 -9.20
C LEU A 156 -15.52 -22.69 -8.05
N GLU A 157 -15.74 -21.48 -7.52
CA GLU A 157 -14.93 -20.89 -6.46
C GLU A 157 -15.83 -20.37 -5.34
N ALA A 158 -15.31 -20.39 -4.11
CA ALA A 158 -16.04 -19.85 -2.97
C ALA A 158 -16.19 -18.33 -3.08
N PRO A 159 -17.31 -17.74 -2.63
CA PRO A 159 -17.49 -16.30 -2.58
C PRO A 159 -16.36 -15.62 -1.77
N ASN A 160 -15.91 -14.48 -2.23
CA ASN A 160 -14.95 -13.66 -1.51
C ASN A 160 -15.67 -12.53 -0.78
N TYR A 161 -15.82 -12.65 0.53
CA TYR A 161 -16.51 -11.64 1.35
C TYR A 161 -15.72 -10.31 1.53
N LEU A 162 -14.48 -10.23 1.02
CA LEU A 162 -13.70 -9.00 1.02
C LEU A 162 -13.97 -8.12 -0.20
N THR A 163 -14.78 -8.58 -1.13
CA THR A 163 -15.21 -7.81 -2.31
C THR A 163 -16.68 -8.09 -2.60
N PRO A 164 -17.48 -7.09 -2.97
CA PRO A 164 -18.83 -7.29 -3.44
C PRO A 164 -18.87 -7.86 -4.86
N MET A 165 -17.71 -7.93 -5.54
CA MET A 165 -17.65 -8.35 -6.93
C MET A 165 -17.79 -9.86 -7.07
N ARG A 166 -18.59 -10.28 -8.06
CA ARG A 166 -18.77 -11.66 -8.48
C ARG A 166 -18.55 -11.79 -9.98
N LYS A 167 -18.25 -12.99 -10.40
CA LYS A 167 -18.03 -13.31 -11.80
C LYS A 167 -18.76 -14.64 -12.11
N ASN A 168 -19.65 -14.60 -13.09
CA ASN A 168 -20.28 -15.79 -13.62
C ASN A 168 -19.79 -16.06 -15.04
N SER A 169 -19.56 -17.30 -15.37
CA SER A 169 -19.19 -17.71 -16.72
C SER A 169 -20.26 -18.59 -17.34
N PHE A 170 -20.50 -18.39 -18.62
CA PHE A 170 -21.55 -19.06 -19.37
C PHE A 170 -21.02 -19.61 -20.69
N TYR A 171 -21.54 -20.76 -21.04
CA TYR A 171 -21.45 -21.28 -22.38
C TYR A 171 -22.64 -20.77 -23.19
N THR A 172 -22.42 -19.94 -24.21
CA THR A 172 -23.49 -19.43 -25.04
C THR A 172 -24.02 -20.48 -26.00
N LYS A 173 -25.31 -20.38 -26.35
CA LYS A 173 -25.94 -21.17 -27.37
C LYS A 173 -26.58 -20.28 -28.41
N ALA A 174 -26.62 -20.73 -29.64
CA ALA A 174 -27.45 -20.11 -30.66
C ALA A 174 -28.87 -19.99 -30.14
N GLU A 175 -29.47 -18.81 -30.34
CA GLU A 175 -30.85 -18.49 -29.96
C GLU A 175 -31.11 -18.30 -28.44
N GLN A 176 -30.17 -18.59 -27.55
CA GLN A 176 -30.31 -18.28 -26.14
C GLN A 176 -29.90 -16.84 -25.86
N LYS A 177 -30.80 -16.04 -25.36
CA LYS A 177 -30.54 -14.62 -25.02
C LYS A 177 -30.58 -14.34 -23.54
N ASP A 178 -31.21 -15.20 -22.73
CA ASP A 178 -31.43 -15.00 -21.31
C ASP A 178 -30.44 -15.82 -20.50
N TYR A 179 -29.75 -15.12 -19.57
CA TYR A 179 -28.74 -15.70 -18.71
C TYR A 179 -28.97 -15.26 -17.27
N THR A 180 -29.27 -16.20 -16.41
CA THR A 180 -29.54 -15.94 -14.98
C THR A 180 -28.25 -16.04 -14.19
N LEU A 181 -27.97 -14.99 -13.41
CA LEU A 181 -26.82 -14.89 -12.52
C LEU A 181 -27.07 -15.69 -11.23
N ASP A 182 -26.00 -16.01 -10.52
CA ASP A 182 -26.07 -16.70 -9.21
C ASP A 182 -26.59 -15.78 -8.08
N ALA A 183 -26.58 -14.47 -8.29
CA ALA A 183 -27.05 -13.48 -7.33
C ALA A 183 -27.56 -12.21 -8.03
N THR A 184 -28.30 -11.42 -7.29
CA THR A 184 -28.84 -10.13 -7.78
C THR A 184 -27.72 -9.09 -7.93
N VAL A 185 -27.78 -8.29 -8.97
CA VAL A 185 -26.87 -7.15 -9.21
C VAL A 185 -27.28 -5.97 -8.32
N ASP A 186 -26.33 -5.34 -7.65
CA ASP A 186 -26.59 -4.15 -6.81
C ASP A 186 -27.25 -3.02 -7.60
N ALA A 187 -28.15 -2.27 -6.92
CA ALA A 187 -29.03 -1.28 -7.55
C ALA A 187 -28.29 -0.20 -8.36
N ASP A 188 -27.13 0.23 -7.85
CA ASP A 188 -26.36 1.36 -8.42
C ASP A 188 -25.25 0.90 -9.37
N THR A 189 -25.24 -0.38 -9.74
CA THR A 189 -24.18 -0.95 -10.58
C THR A 189 -24.75 -1.57 -11.87
N THR A 190 -23.90 -1.62 -12.89
CA THR A 190 -24.21 -2.28 -14.17
C THR A 190 -23.20 -3.41 -14.38
N PRO A 191 -23.62 -4.61 -14.75
CA PRO A 191 -22.73 -5.70 -15.09
C PRO A 191 -21.82 -5.37 -16.25
N THR A 192 -20.64 -5.95 -16.25
CA THR A 192 -19.72 -5.93 -17.39
C THR A 192 -19.73 -7.31 -18.04
N ILE A 193 -19.99 -7.37 -19.35
CA ILE A 193 -20.05 -8.61 -20.11
C ILE A 193 -18.90 -8.68 -21.09
N ILE A 194 -18.20 -9.80 -21.08
CA ILE A 194 -17.16 -10.13 -22.08
C ILE A 194 -17.66 -11.38 -22.81
N LEU A 195 -17.89 -11.27 -24.12
CA LEU A 195 -18.27 -12.38 -24.99
C LEU A 195 -17.15 -12.64 -25.99
N ASN A 196 -16.66 -13.88 -26.06
CA ASN A 196 -15.55 -14.26 -26.93
C ASN A 196 -14.32 -13.34 -26.80
N GLY A 197 -14.02 -12.87 -25.58
CA GLY A 197 -12.90 -11.95 -25.30
C GLY A 197 -13.16 -10.48 -25.66
N GLN A 198 -14.35 -10.12 -26.15
CA GLN A 198 -14.75 -8.76 -26.49
C GLN A 198 -15.80 -8.24 -25.53
N ALA A 199 -15.72 -6.94 -25.16
CA ALA A 199 -16.72 -6.31 -24.34
C ALA A 199 -18.04 -6.20 -25.10
N LEU A 200 -19.15 -6.64 -24.44
CA LEU A 200 -20.49 -6.56 -24.98
C LEU A 200 -21.28 -5.49 -24.18
N THR A 201 -21.87 -4.54 -24.92
CA THR A 201 -22.66 -3.44 -24.34
C THR A 201 -24.15 -3.54 -24.68
N ALA A 202 -24.52 -4.41 -25.64
CA ALA A 202 -25.89 -4.55 -26.14
C ALA A 202 -26.65 -5.61 -25.32
N PHE A 203 -27.04 -5.25 -24.09
CA PHE A 203 -27.83 -6.07 -23.19
C PHE A 203 -28.75 -5.22 -22.31
N THR A 204 -29.75 -5.85 -21.72
CA THR A 204 -30.58 -5.30 -20.65
C THR A 204 -30.56 -6.21 -19.45
N LEU A 205 -30.80 -5.64 -18.29
CA LEU A 205 -30.96 -6.36 -17.02
C LEU A 205 -32.45 -6.28 -16.67
N ASP A 206 -33.04 -7.41 -16.35
CA ASP A 206 -34.46 -7.49 -15.97
C ASP A 206 -34.75 -6.80 -14.64
N ASP A 207 -36.01 -6.58 -14.32
CA ASP A 207 -36.45 -5.94 -13.08
C ASP A 207 -36.06 -6.74 -11.83
N ASP A 208 -35.84 -8.04 -11.94
CA ASP A 208 -35.32 -8.91 -10.88
C ASP A 208 -33.82 -8.65 -10.60
N ARG A 209 -33.15 -7.93 -11.50
CA ARG A 209 -31.73 -7.64 -11.48
C ARG A 209 -30.82 -8.88 -11.38
N GLN A 210 -31.34 -10.02 -11.80
CA GLN A 210 -30.63 -11.29 -11.80
C GLN A 210 -30.57 -11.91 -13.20
N THR A 211 -31.43 -11.50 -14.11
CA THR A 211 -31.48 -12.01 -15.47
C THR A 211 -30.94 -10.98 -16.47
N ILE A 212 -29.94 -11.38 -17.22
CA ILE A 212 -29.37 -10.61 -18.32
C ILE A 212 -30.04 -11.06 -19.61
N HIS A 213 -30.55 -10.11 -20.38
CA HIS A 213 -31.12 -10.33 -21.69
C HIS A 213 -30.24 -9.70 -22.76
N LEU A 214 -29.66 -10.51 -23.66
CA LEU A 214 -28.84 -10.05 -24.77
C LEU A 214 -29.72 -9.54 -25.91
N THR A 215 -29.42 -8.37 -26.41
CA THR A 215 -30.15 -7.77 -27.55
C THR A 215 -29.98 -8.61 -28.81
N GLU A 216 -28.77 -9.10 -29.05
CA GLU A 216 -28.43 -9.92 -30.20
C GLU A 216 -28.15 -11.36 -29.80
N ASN A 217 -28.30 -12.26 -30.74
CA ASN A 217 -27.98 -13.67 -30.57
C ASN A 217 -26.46 -13.85 -30.42
N PRO A 218 -25.97 -14.42 -29.29
CA PRO A 218 -24.53 -14.57 -29.06
C PRO A 218 -23.87 -15.62 -29.97
N GLY A 219 -24.66 -16.49 -30.58
CA GLY A 219 -24.14 -17.64 -31.31
C GLY A 219 -23.55 -18.73 -30.40
N ASP A 220 -23.11 -19.82 -31.02
CA ASP A 220 -22.35 -20.85 -30.33
C ASP A 220 -20.89 -20.45 -30.14
N PRO A 221 -20.22 -20.95 -29.09
CA PRO A 221 -18.81 -20.62 -28.85
C PRO A 221 -17.89 -21.02 -30.00
N PRO A 222 -16.90 -20.19 -30.36
CA PRO A 222 -15.91 -20.55 -31.33
C PRO A 222 -15.20 -21.86 -30.95
N GLY A 223 -15.22 -22.85 -31.82
CA GLY A 223 -14.52 -24.12 -31.59
C GLY A 223 -15.31 -25.24 -30.94
N GLY A 224 -16.55 -25.04 -30.55
CA GLY A 224 -17.52 -26.10 -30.20
C GLY A 224 -17.12 -27.01 -29.02
N GLY A 225 -16.19 -26.62 -28.18
CA GLY A 225 -15.52 -27.49 -27.23
C GLY A 225 -16.11 -27.56 -25.81
N GLY A 226 -17.31 -27.02 -25.56
CA GLY A 226 -17.88 -27.02 -24.22
C GLY A 226 -17.18 -26.10 -23.22
N VAL A 227 -16.42 -25.11 -23.69
CA VAL A 227 -15.76 -24.11 -22.87
C VAL A 227 -16.63 -22.85 -22.81
N ASP A 228 -16.80 -22.31 -21.61
CA ASP A 228 -17.51 -21.07 -21.40
C ASP A 228 -16.84 -19.93 -22.16
N ASN A 229 -17.61 -19.12 -22.85
CA ASN A 229 -17.14 -18.04 -23.72
C ASN A 229 -17.73 -16.67 -23.36
N MET A 230 -18.68 -16.62 -22.42
CA MET A 230 -19.22 -15.36 -21.89
C MET A 230 -18.91 -15.25 -20.41
N ILE A 231 -18.35 -14.13 -20.01
CA ILE A 231 -18.04 -13.81 -18.61
C ILE A 231 -18.82 -12.56 -18.23
N VAL A 232 -19.59 -12.66 -17.17
CA VAL A 232 -20.34 -11.56 -16.57
C VAL A 232 -19.73 -11.23 -15.21
N THR A 233 -19.28 -10.00 -15.05
CA THR A 233 -18.74 -9.47 -13.78
C THR A 233 -19.70 -8.41 -13.25
N PHE A 234 -20.12 -8.56 -12.00
CA PHE A 234 -21.10 -7.68 -11.38
C PHE A 234 -20.82 -7.50 -9.88
N SER A 235 -21.44 -6.49 -9.28
CA SER A 235 -21.42 -6.27 -7.83
C SER A 235 -22.67 -6.87 -7.20
N HIS A 236 -22.48 -7.54 -6.06
CA HIS A 236 -23.55 -8.06 -5.22
C HIS A 236 -23.15 -7.87 -3.76
N ASP A 237 -23.93 -7.10 -3.02
CA ASP A 237 -23.71 -6.91 -1.59
C ASP A 237 -23.91 -8.25 -0.86
N ASN A 238 -22.82 -8.74 -0.30
CA ASN A 238 -22.81 -9.99 0.47
C ASN A 238 -23.24 -9.77 1.93
N GLY A 239 -23.61 -8.54 2.31
CA GLY A 239 -23.98 -8.19 3.68
C GLY A 239 -22.81 -8.24 4.66
N ALA A 240 -21.57 -7.99 4.20
CA ALA A 240 -20.35 -8.04 5.00
C ALA A 240 -19.96 -6.64 5.54
#